data_b560a802bab28715401d4c1200f6161f
#
_entry.id   b560a802bab28715401d4c1200f6161f
#
_cell.length_a   1.000
_cell.length_b   1.000
_cell.length_c   1.000
_cell.angle_alpha   90.00
_cell.angle_beta   90.00
_cell.angle_gamma   90.00
#
_symmetry.space_group_name_H-M   'P 1'
#
loop_
_entity.id
_entity.type
_entity.pdbx_description
1 polymer ?
#
loop_
_entity_poly.entity_id
_entity_poly.type
_entity_poly.pdbx_seq_one_letter_code
_entity_poly.pdbx_strand_id
1 'polypeptide(L)'
;MAAVVERITEDHGAVGVLVNNAAYSLNGTIGETPIDQVRRQFETNFFGLSRMTQLVLPGMREQRSGRIIMMSSIFGLFATPGRGYYQATKHALEAISDSLRLEVKPWDIKVSIIEPSPILGSFEPTTVGDLELDSDSDLYADFWERFVVWHGAYREVDKPKGRGRTAVRSAKVAETIEKAITDPNPRIRYRLGLPTHLLKPQRAIFGDRAWEVFVTKFF
;
A
#
# COMPACT_ATOMS: atom_id res chain seq x y z
N MET A 1 2.82 19.12 9.01
CA MET A 1 1.52 18.73 8.39
C MET A 1 0.42 19.75 8.71
N ALA A 2 0.14 20.05 9.98
CA ALA A 2 -0.93 21.01 10.32
C ALA A 2 -0.77 22.37 9.62
N ALA A 3 0.37 23.03 9.78
CA ALA A 3 0.66 24.32 9.14
C ALA A 3 0.52 24.32 7.59
N VAL A 4 0.78 23.17 6.94
CA VAL A 4 0.60 23.05 5.49
C VAL A 4 -0.89 23.03 5.12
N VAL A 5 -1.70 22.25 5.85
CA VAL A 5 -3.16 22.19 5.63
C VAL A 5 -3.81 23.54 5.95
N GLU A 6 -3.37 24.18 7.03
CA GLU A 6 -3.82 25.50 7.45
C GLU A 6 -3.59 26.56 6.34
N ARG A 7 -2.35 26.62 5.82
CA ARG A 7 -2.00 27.52 4.73
C ARG A 7 -2.80 27.23 3.44
N ILE A 8 -2.97 25.96 3.07
CA ILE A 8 -3.80 25.60 1.90
C ILE A 8 -5.24 26.08 2.11
N THR A 9 -5.76 25.91 3.33
CA THR A 9 -7.13 26.34 3.66
C THR A 9 -7.28 27.84 3.63
N GLU A 10 -6.29 28.60 4.07
CA GLU A 10 -6.27 30.06 4.01
C GLU A 10 -6.22 30.57 2.55
N ASP A 11 -5.35 29.97 1.72
CA ASP A 11 -5.10 30.42 0.35
C ASP A 11 -6.19 29.96 -0.65
N HIS A 12 -6.80 28.77 -0.43
CA HIS A 12 -7.62 28.09 -1.44
C HIS A 12 -8.95 27.52 -0.91
N GLY A 13 -9.24 27.69 0.37
CA GLY A 13 -10.40 27.08 1.02
C GLY A 13 -10.15 25.61 1.42
N ALA A 14 -11.20 24.91 1.81
CA ALA A 14 -11.10 23.55 2.31
C ALA A 14 -10.51 22.59 1.27
N VAL A 15 -9.62 21.69 1.71
CA VAL A 15 -9.03 20.65 0.85
C VAL A 15 -10.12 19.73 0.29
N GLY A 16 -10.33 19.77 -1.01
CA GLY A 16 -11.35 18.94 -1.69
C GLY A 16 -10.91 17.50 -1.93
N VAL A 17 -9.60 17.27 -2.12
CA VAL A 17 -9.03 15.94 -2.42
C VAL A 17 -7.77 15.70 -1.58
N LEU A 18 -7.73 14.55 -0.91
CA LEU A 18 -6.53 14.03 -0.24
C LEU A 18 -6.11 12.71 -0.88
N VAL A 19 -4.86 12.64 -1.33
CA VAL A 19 -4.24 11.39 -1.81
C VAL A 19 -3.17 10.96 -0.81
N ASN A 20 -3.49 9.97 0.00
CA ASN A 20 -2.58 9.33 0.95
C ASN A 20 -1.70 8.32 0.22
N ASN A 21 -0.65 8.80 -0.45
CA ASN A 21 0.26 8.00 -1.29
C ASN A 21 1.62 7.74 -0.63
N ALA A 22 2.09 8.63 0.23
CA ALA A 22 3.42 8.53 0.83
C ALA A 22 3.57 7.23 1.62
N ALA A 23 4.49 6.39 1.20
CA ALA A 23 4.81 5.12 1.84
C ALA A 23 6.14 4.57 1.33
N TYR A 24 6.77 3.71 2.11
CA TYR A 24 7.90 2.88 1.68
C TYR A 24 7.74 1.45 2.22
N SER A 25 8.51 0.52 1.66
CA SER A 25 8.52 -0.88 2.09
C SER A 25 9.81 -1.19 2.83
N LEU A 26 9.68 -1.55 4.09
CA LEU A 26 10.76 -2.13 4.87
C LEU A 26 10.81 -3.64 4.58
N ASN A 27 11.95 -4.12 4.09
CA ASN A 27 12.21 -5.54 3.95
C ASN A 27 12.97 -6.02 5.19
N GLY A 28 12.56 -7.17 5.71
CA GLY A 28 13.17 -7.73 6.90
C GLY A 28 12.37 -8.92 7.42
N THR A 29 13.04 -9.83 8.11
CA THR A 29 12.38 -10.87 8.88
C THR A 29 11.75 -10.28 10.12
N ILE A 30 10.69 -10.90 10.63
CA ILE A 30 10.03 -10.41 11.85
C ILE A 30 10.98 -10.43 13.05
N GLY A 31 11.86 -11.44 13.11
CA GLY A 31 12.75 -11.63 14.27
C GLY A 31 13.97 -10.72 14.32
N GLU A 32 14.43 -10.20 13.14
CA GLU A 32 15.70 -9.48 13.06
C GLU A 32 15.54 -7.98 12.73
N THR A 33 14.37 -7.58 12.22
CA THR A 33 14.13 -6.18 11.87
C THR A 33 14.15 -5.29 13.11
N PRO A 34 15.05 -4.28 13.20
CA PRO A 34 15.13 -3.38 14.34
C PRO A 34 13.81 -2.63 14.58
N ILE A 35 13.37 -2.60 15.83
CA ILE A 35 12.05 -2.04 16.21
C ILE A 35 11.91 -0.54 15.89
N ASP A 36 12.99 0.20 15.88
CA ASP A 36 13.00 1.61 15.50
C ASP A 36 12.72 1.81 14.00
N GLN A 37 13.21 0.90 13.14
CA GLN A 37 12.87 0.88 11.71
C GLN A 37 11.40 0.54 11.50
N VAL A 38 10.86 -0.42 12.25
CA VAL A 38 9.43 -0.75 12.24
C VAL A 38 8.60 0.48 12.63
N ARG A 39 8.97 1.17 13.72
CA ARG A 39 8.29 2.40 14.15
C ARG A 39 8.30 3.47 13.05
N ARG A 40 9.46 3.74 12.43
CA ARG A 40 9.58 4.71 11.33
C ARG A 40 8.68 4.36 10.15
N GLN A 41 8.57 3.06 9.80
CA GLN A 41 7.66 2.64 8.75
C GLN A 41 6.19 2.89 9.11
N PHE A 42 5.79 2.59 10.34
CA PHE A 42 4.43 2.88 10.81
C PHE A 42 4.15 4.38 10.89
N GLU A 43 5.13 5.20 11.32
CA GLU A 43 5.00 6.66 11.31
C GLU A 43 4.67 7.19 9.91
N THR A 44 5.36 6.72 8.88
CA THR A 44 5.10 7.15 7.51
C THR A 44 3.84 6.53 6.93
N ASN A 45 3.75 5.19 6.96
CA ASN A 45 2.74 4.44 6.21
C ASN A 45 1.36 4.42 6.86
N PHE A 46 1.27 4.73 8.17
CA PHE A 46 0.02 4.63 8.92
C PHE A 46 -0.30 5.91 9.70
N PHE A 47 0.57 6.37 10.61
CA PHE A 47 0.28 7.54 11.43
C PHE A 47 0.26 8.83 10.62
N GLY A 48 1.16 8.99 9.64
CA GLY A 48 1.21 10.15 8.75
C GLY A 48 -0.08 10.32 7.95
N LEU A 49 -0.55 9.26 7.29
CA LEU A 49 -1.81 9.30 6.52
C LEU A 49 -3.04 9.50 7.42
N SER A 50 -3.03 8.88 8.60
CA SER A 50 -4.12 9.05 9.57
C SER A 50 -4.20 10.51 10.03
N ARG A 51 -3.05 11.12 10.34
CA ARG A 51 -3.00 12.53 10.74
C ARG A 51 -3.41 13.47 9.60
N MET A 52 -2.95 13.24 8.37
CA MET A 52 -3.39 14.04 7.21
C MET A 52 -4.91 13.95 7.03
N THR A 53 -5.46 12.74 7.13
CA THR A 53 -6.91 12.53 7.06
C THR A 53 -7.65 13.32 8.13
N GLN A 54 -7.21 13.26 9.40
CA GLN A 54 -7.80 14.03 10.51
C GLN A 54 -7.76 15.55 10.27
N LEU A 55 -6.69 16.05 9.67
CA LEU A 55 -6.51 17.49 9.41
C LEU A 55 -7.44 18.03 8.32
N VAL A 56 -7.75 17.25 7.29
CA VAL A 56 -8.61 17.71 6.19
C VAL A 56 -10.10 17.45 6.41
N LEU A 57 -10.45 16.49 7.26
CA LEU A 57 -11.84 16.11 7.51
C LEU A 57 -12.76 17.24 7.98
N PRO A 58 -12.34 18.14 8.89
CA PRO A 58 -13.20 19.25 9.33
C PRO A 58 -13.71 20.08 8.15
N GLY A 59 -12.82 20.55 7.28
CA GLY A 59 -13.19 21.33 6.10
C GLY A 59 -14.04 20.54 5.09
N MET A 60 -13.72 19.25 4.87
CA MET A 60 -14.54 18.37 4.02
C MET A 60 -15.96 18.19 4.57
N ARG A 61 -16.11 18.08 5.89
CA ARG A 61 -17.43 17.98 6.54
C ARG A 61 -18.25 19.28 6.40
N GLU A 62 -17.61 20.42 6.60
CA GLU A 62 -18.24 21.74 6.47
C GLU A 62 -18.77 21.96 5.06
N GLN A 63 -17.96 21.71 4.04
CA GLN A 63 -18.38 21.83 2.63
C GLN A 63 -19.27 20.68 2.15
N ARG A 64 -19.49 19.63 2.98
CA ARG A 64 -20.26 18.43 2.67
C ARG A 64 -19.80 17.74 1.35
N SER A 65 -18.52 17.77 1.11
CA SER A 65 -17.89 17.21 -0.11
C SER A 65 -16.44 16.91 0.15
N GLY A 66 -15.93 15.81 -0.40
CA GLY A 66 -14.51 15.45 -0.30
C GLY A 66 -14.19 14.13 -0.99
N ARG A 67 -12.91 13.97 -1.35
CA ARG A 67 -12.36 12.74 -1.89
C ARG A 67 -11.11 12.35 -1.10
N ILE A 68 -11.09 11.15 -0.57
CA ILE A 68 -9.92 10.58 0.11
C ILE A 68 -9.51 9.33 -0.62
N ILE A 69 -8.30 9.34 -1.19
CA ILE A 69 -7.72 8.23 -1.93
C ILE A 69 -6.65 7.60 -1.05
N MET A 70 -6.82 6.33 -0.74
CA MET A 70 -5.90 5.54 0.08
C MET A 70 -5.08 4.59 -0.78
N MET A 71 -3.76 4.82 -0.84
CA MET A 71 -2.84 3.95 -1.60
C MET A 71 -2.48 2.71 -0.78
N SER A 72 -3.23 1.64 -1.00
CA SER A 72 -2.96 0.32 -0.46
C SER A 72 -1.97 -0.46 -1.35
N SER A 73 -2.07 -1.74 -1.38
CA SER A 73 -1.26 -2.67 -2.17
C SER A 73 -1.98 -4.01 -2.24
N ILE A 74 -1.55 -4.87 -3.17
CA ILE A 74 -1.83 -6.30 -3.10
C ILE A 74 -1.43 -6.87 -1.72
N PHE A 75 -0.40 -6.33 -1.09
CA PHE A 75 0.07 -6.69 0.24
C PHE A 75 -0.79 -6.17 1.40
N GLY A 76 -1.85 -5.44 1.15
CA GLY A 76 -2.94 -5.20 2.11
C GLY A 76 -3.96 -6.34 2.17
N LEU A 77 -3.84 -7.36 1.29
CA LEU A 77 -4.79 -8.46 1.15
C LEU A 77 -4.25 -9.81 1.65
N PHE A 78 -2.94 -9.98 1.69
CA PHE A 78 -2.26 -11.18 2.16
C PHE A 78 -0.84 -10.87 2.63
N ALA A 79 -0.24 -11.81 3.36
CA ALA A 79 1.12 -11.70 3.88
C ALA A 79 2.05 -12.74 3.24
N THR A 80 3.32 -12.35 3.09
CA THR A 80 4.44 -13.19 2.64
C THR A 80 5.64 -12.95 3.54
N PRO A 81 6.60 -13.87 3.65
CA PRO A 81 7.82 -13.65 4.38
C PRO A 81 8.62 -12.45 3.85
N GLY A 82 9.48 -11.85 4.68
CA GLY A 82 10.42 -10.79 4.32
C GLY A 82 9.84 -9.37 4.19
N ARG A 83 8.50 -9.21 4.32
CA ARG A 83 7.82 -7.89 4.27
C ARG A 83 6.70 -7.76 5.31
N GLY A 84 6.77 -8.52 6.38
CA GLY A 84 5.66 -8.62 7.34
C GLY A 84 5.22 -7.26 7.89
N TYR A 85 6.16 -6.39 8.26
CA TYR A 85 5.84 -5.07 8.81
C TYR A 85 5.22 -4.12 7.77
N TYR A 86 5.72 -4.12 6.54
CA TYR A 86 5.09 -3.37 5.46
C TYR A 86 3.64 -3.84 5.21
N GLN A 87 3.44 -5.15 5.14
CA GLN A 87 2.12 -5.74 4.95
C GLN A 87 1.18 -5.40 6.11
N ALA A 88 1.68 -5.39 7.35
CA ALA A 88 0.92 -4.96 8.52
C ALA A 88 0.42 -3.51 8.37
N THR A 89 1.26 -2.57 7.86
CA THR A 89 0.82 -1.20 7.61
C THR A 89 -0.28 -1.12 6.55
N LYS A 90 -0.20 -1.95 5.50
CA LYS A 90 -1.21 -1.97 4.43
C LYS A 90 -2.51 -2.63 4.87
N HIS A 91 -2.47 -3.67 5.70
CA HIS A 91 -3.67 -4.24 6.33
C HIS A 91 -4.35 -3.24 7.27
N ALA A 92 -3.56 -2.51 8.07
CA ALA A 92 -4.07 -1.45 8.93
C ALA A 92 -4.75 -0.33 8.12
N LEU A 93 -4.15 0.07 6.99
CA LEU A 93 -4.74 1.05 6.07
C LEU A 93 -6.07 0.56 5.49
N GLU A 94 -6.17 -0.70 5.07
CA GLU A 94 -7.44 -1.29 4.58
C GLU A 94 -8.54 -1.19 5.64
N ALA A 95 -8.23 -1.57 6.88
CA ALA A 95 -9.18 -1.57 7.98
C ALA A 95 -9.71 -0.17 8.30
N ILE A 96 -8.81 0.82 8.47
CA ILE A 96 -9.24 2.19 8.76
C ILE A 96 -9.96 2.85 7.59
N SER A 97 -9.64 2.48 6.35
CA SER A 97 -10.31 3.02 5.17
C SER A 97 -11.76 2.55 5.08
N ASP A 98 -12.04 1.29 5.41
CA ASP A 98 -13.39 0.76 5.45
C ASP A 98 -14.22 1.41 6.57
N SER A 99 -13.64 1.61 7.75
CA SER A 99 -14.28 2.32 8.86
C SER A 99 -14.59 3.78 8.48
N LEU A 100 -13.56 4.50 8.04
CA LEU A 100 -13.66 5.90 7.65
C LEU A 100 -14.75 6.12 6.60
N ARG A 101 -14.82 5.27 5.58
CA ARG A 101 -15.82 5.39 4.51
C ARG A 101 -17.26 5.38 5.04
N LEU A 102 -17.53 4.56 6.05
CA LEU A 102 -18.86 4.50 6.68
C LEU A 102 -19.10 5.70 7.58
N GLU A 103 -18.09 6.12 8.33
CA GLU A 103 -18.14 7.25 9.25
C GLU A 103 -18.42 8.58 8.52
N VAL A 104 -17.80 8.80 7.36
CA VAL A 104 -17.90 10.08 6.64
C VAL A 104 -19.03 10.15 5.61
N LYS A 105 -19.74 9.04 5.42
CA LYS A 105 -20.86 8.94 4.47
C LYS A 105 -21.93 10.03 4.64
N PRO A 106 -22.32 10.46 5.87
CA PRO A 106 -23.33 11.51 6.07
C PRO A 106 -22.95 12.89 5.50
N TRP A 107 -21.65 13.12 5.24
CA TRP A 107 -21.15 14.38 4.68
C TRP A 107 -20.78 14.28 3.19
N ASP A 108 -21.22 13.24 2.50
CA ASP A 108 -20.92 12.99 1.08
C ASP A 108 -19.41 12.92 0.74
N ILE A 109 -18.58 12.61 1.74
CA ILE A 109 -17.14 12.39 1.54
C ILE A 109 -16.94 10.95 1.02
N LYS A 110 -16.25 10.82 -0.10
CA LYS A 110 -15.99 9.52 -0.73
C LYS A 110 -14.59 9.03 -0.38
N VAL A 111 -14.47 7.78 0.04
CA VAL A 111 -13.19 7.12 0.34
C VAL A 111 -13.00 5.96 -0.63
N SER A 112 -11.92 6.00 -1.41
CA SER A 112 -11.54 4.97 -2.37
C SER A 112 -10.16 4.41 -2.04
N ILE A 113 -10.01 3.10 -2.20
CA ILE A 113 -8.75 2.39 -1.98
C ILE A 113 -8.19 1.93 -3.33
N ILE A 114 -6.92 2.22 -3.58
CA ILE A 114 -6.20 1.73 -4.74
C ILE A 114 -5.32 0.56 -4.29
N GLU A 115 -5.55 -0.61 -4.88
CA GLU A 115 -4.87 -1.88 -4.55
C GLU A 115 -4.01 -2.31 -5.77
N PRO A 116 -2.82 -1.76 -5.99
CA PRO A 116 -1.96 -2.17 -7.09
C PRO A 116 -1.23 -3.48 -6.79
N SER A 117 -0.98 -4.27 -7.84
CA SER A 117 0.12 -5.23 -7.87
C SER A 117 1.46 -4.49 -7.94
N PRO A 118 2.64 -5.16 -7.96
CA PRO A 118 3.91 -4.46 -8.08
C PRO A 118 3.89 -3.38 -9.17
N ILE A 119 4.37 -2.18 -8.84
CA ILE A 119 4.38 -1.02 -9.74
C ILE A 119 5.76 -0.90 -10.36
N LEU A 120 5.80 -0.71 -11.69
CA LEU A 120 7.03 -0.41 -12.41
C LEU A 120 7.46 1.02 -12.10
N GLY A 121 8.59 1.20 -11.44
CA GLY A 121 9.10 2.52 -11.09
C GLY A 121 10.16 2.49 -10.00
N SER A 122 10.44 3.65 -9.41
CA SER A 122 11.49 3.87 -8.40
C SER A 122 11.19 3.30 -7.01
N PHE A 123 9.99 2.80 -6.76
CA PHE A 123 9.62 2.25 -5.44
C PHE A 123 10.42 0.99 -5.09
N GLU A 124 10.60 0.08 -6.05
CA GLU A 124 11.35 -1.17 -5.85
C GLU A 124 12.88 -0.99 -5.64
N PRO A 125 13.59 -0.10 -6.36
CA PRO A 125 15.02 0.14 -6.10
C PRO A 125 15.31 0.62 -4.68
N THR A 126 14.48 1.51 -4.14
CA THR A 126 14.60 1.99 -2.76
C THR A 126 14.42 0.84 -1.75
N THR A 127 13.50 -0.06 -2.06
CA THR A 127 13.14 -1.20 -1.20
C THR A 127 14.25 -2.27 -1.12
N VAL A 128 15.04 -2.44 -2.20
CA VAL A 128 16.08 -3.49 -2.27
C VAL A 128 17.49 -2.91 -2.02
N GLY A 129 17.69 -1.60 -2.27
CA GLY A 129 18.94 -0.90 -1.97
C GLY A 129 19.17 -0.69 -0.47
N ASP A 130 18.07 -0.60 0.30
CA ASP A 130 18.07 -0.48 1.76
C ASP A 130 18.03 -1.85 2.47
N LEU A 131 18.25 -2.96 1.76
CA LEU A 131 18.62 -4.23 2.35
C LEU A 131 20.07 -4.07 2.91
N GLU A 132 20.21 -3.30 3.97
CA GLU A 132 21.26 -3.55 4.94
C GLU A 132 20.95 -4.93 5.51
N LEU A 133 21.48 -5.95 4.83
CA LEU A 133 21.61 -7.31 5.36
C LEU A 133 22.68 -7.24 6.47
N ASP A 134 22.38 -6.44 7.49
CA ASP A 134 23.16 -6.37 8.71
C ASP A 134 22.75 -7.52 9.64
N SER A 135 22.60 -8.70 9.03
CA SER A 135 22.49 -9.92 9.79
C SER A 135 23.85 -10.57 9.82
N ASP A 136 24.65 -10.28 10.86
CA ASP A 136 25.75 -11.15 11.30
C ASP A 136 25.25 -12.58 11.61
N SER A 137 23.95 -12.83 11.44
CA SER A 137 23.36 -14.14 11.68
C SER A 137 23.13 -14.89 10.37
N ASP A 138 23.78 -16.04 10.21
CA ASP A 138 23.54 -17.00 9.13
C ASP A 138 22.13 -17.63 9.19
N LEU A 139 21.32 -17.27 10.19
CA LEU A 139 20.01 -17.91 10.46
C LEU A 139 19.04 -17.83 9.29
N TYR A 140 19.07 -16.74 8.54
CA TYR A 140 18.15 -16.49 7.42
C TYR A 140 18.86 -16.39 6.06
N ALA A 141 20.12 -16.84 5.96
CA ALA A 141 20.91 -16.72 4.72
C ALA A 141 20.20 -17.35 3.51
N ASP A 142 19.75 -18.60 3.64
CA ASP A 142 19.01 -19.31 2.58
C ASP A 142 17.68 -18.61 2.20
N PHE A 143 17.04 -17.99 3.18
CA PHE A 143 15.80 -17.24 2.94
C PHE A 143 16.10 -15.97 2.13
N TRP A 144 17.14 -15.23 2.50
CA TRP A 144 17.50 -13.99 1.80
C TRP A 144 17.97 -14.25 0.39
N GLU A 145 18.73 -15.31 0.14
CA GLU A 145 19.13 -15.70 -1.20
C GLU A 145 17.91 -15.92 -2.10
N ARG A 146 16.94 -16.69 -1.63
CA ARG A 146 15.67 -16.92 -2.35
C ARG A 146 14.84 -15.66 -2.52
N PHE A 147 14.80 -14.80 -1.49
CA PHE A 147 14.07 -13.54 -1.51
C PHE A 147 14.62 -12.58 -2.56
N VAL A 148 15.96 -12.45 -2.65
CA VAL A 148 16.62 -11.61 -3.66
C VAL A 148 16.35 -12.12 -5.08
N VAL A 149 16.42 -13.42 -5.30
CA VAL A 149 16.10 -14.04 -6.59
C VAL A 149 14.64 -13.80 -6.97
N TRP A 150 13.72 -13.95 -6.01
CA TRP A 150 12.30 -13.70 -6.25
C TRP A 150 12.01 -12.23 -6.58
N HIS A 151 12.67 -11.28 -5.89
CA HIS A 151 12.56 -9.84 -6.16
C HIS A 151 13.23 -9.44 -7.46
N GLY A 152 14.39 -10.00 -7.78
CA GLY A 152 15.07 -9.78 -9.05
C GLY A 152 14.21 -10.12 -10.26
N ALA A 153 13.37 -11.16 -10.15
CA ALA A 153 12.43 -11.53 -11.20
C ALA A 153 11.35 -10.47 -11.51
N TYR A 154 11.07 -9.54 -10.57
CA TYR A 154 10.21 -8.39 -10.83
C TYR A 154 10.95 -7.20 -11.48
N ARG A 155 12.30 -7.13 -11.37
CA ARG A 155 13.12 -6.10 -12.02
C ARG A 155 13.31 -6.34 -13.52
N GLU A 156 13.21 -7.58 -13.97
CA GLU A 156 13.32 -7.93 -15.41
C GLU A 156 12.04 -7.66 -16.21
N VAL A 157 11.42 -6.53 -15.94
CA VAL A 157 10.08 -6.19 -16.42
C VAL A 157 10.01 -5.90 -17.92
N ASP A 158 11.13 -5.54 -18.54
CA ASP A 158 11.18 -5.30 -19.99
C ASP A 158 11.24 -6.59 -20.83
N LYS A 159 11.35 -7.76 -20.18
CA LYS A 159 11.31 -9.04 -20.88
C LYS A 159 9.88 -9.54 -21.03
N PRO A 160 9.41 -9.86 -22.26
CA PRO A 160 8.03 -10.27 -22.53
C PRO A 160 7.63 -11.63 -21.94
N LYS A 161 8.57 -12.37 -21.34
CA LYS A 161 8.36 -13.69 -20.74
C LYS A 161 8.83 -13.66 -19.28
N GLY A 162 7.90 -13.51 -18.33
CA GLY A 162 8.24 -13.54 -16.91
C GLY A 162 7.17 -12.95 -16.02
N ARG A 163 7.44 -12.91 -14.69
CA ARG A 163 6.55 -12.34 -13.67
C ARG A 163 6.27 -10.84 -13.84
N GLY A 164 7.11 -10.11 -14.59
CA GLY A 164 6.89 -8.71 -14.96
C GLY A 164 5.57 -8.42 -15.69
N ARG A 165 4.94 -9.44 -16.30
CA ARG A 165 3.59 -9.32 -16.91
C ARG A 165 2.49 -9.00 -15.87
N THR A 166 2.77 -9.19 -14.60
CA THR A 166 1.81 -8.92 -13.50
C THR A 166 1.97 -7.54 -12.89
N ALA A 167 3.04 -6.83 -13.21
CA ALA A 167 3.31 -5.48 -12.73
C ALA A 167 2.49 -4.44 -13.48
N VAL A 168 2.21 -3.32 -12.80
CA VAL A 168 1.39 -2.22 -13.33
C VAL A 168 2.29 -1.01 -13.57
N ARG A 169 2.10 -0.33 -14.69
CA ARG A 169 2.80 0.93 -14.98
C ARG A 169 2.31 2.04 -14.05
N SER A 170 3.22 2.89 -13.56
CA SER A 170 2.87 4.04 -12.71
C SER A 170 1.84 4.97 -13.36
N ALA A 171 1.91 5.18 -14.67
CA ALA A 171 0.90 5.92 -15.42
C ALA A 171 -0.51 5.33 -15.24
N LYS A 172 -0.65 3.99 -15.24
CA LYS A 172 -1.96 3.34 -15.02
C LYS A 172 -2.49 3.55 -13.60
N VAL A 173 -1.60 3.63 -12.63
CA VAL A 173 -1.98 3.98 -11.23
C VAL A 173 -2.49 5.42 -11.18
N ALA A 174 -1.77 6.36 -11.81
CA ALA A 174 -2.16 7.77 -11.88
C ALA A 174 -3.54 7.96 -12.55
N GLU A 175 -3.76 7.36 -13.72
CA GLU A 175 -5.07 7.37 -14.40
C GLU A 175 -6.19 6.82 -13.50
N THR A 176 -5.88 5.82 -12.68
CA THR A 176 -6.88 5.23 -11.78
C THR A 176 -7.19 6.13 -10.61
N ILE A 177 -6.18 6.82 -10.07
CA ILE A 177 -6.36 7.86 -9.04
C ILE A 177 -7.22 9.00 -9.60
N GLU A 178 -6.89 9.52 -10.78
CA GLU A 178 -7.68 10.55 -11.46
C GLU A 178 -9.14 10.12 -11.63
N LYS A 179 -9.38 8.89 -12.10
CA LYS A 179 -10.72 8.34 -12.19
C LYS A 179 -11.43 8.29 -10.83
N ALA A 180 -10.76 7.88 -9.77
CA ALA A 180 -11.34 7.83 -8.42
C ALA A 180 -11.68 9.23 -7.87
N ILE A 181 -10.95 10.26 -8.32
CA ILE A 181 -11.18 11.67 -7.96
C ILE A 181 -12.37 12.25 -8.75
N THR A 182 -12.44 11.99 -10.06
CA THR A 182 -13.37 12.67 -10.98
C THR A 182 -14.71 11.96 -11.15
N ASP A 183 -14.78 10.64 -10.88
CA ASP A 183 -16.03 9.88 -11.00
C ASP A 183 -17.05 10.35 -9.94
N PRO A 184 -18.28 10.74 -10.32
CA PRO A 184 -19.32 11.10 -9.37
C PRO A 184 -19.65 9.98 -8.37
N ASN A 185 -19.53 8.72 -8.81
CA ASN A 185 -19.78 7.52 -8.01
C ASN A 185 -18.56 6.59 -8.01
N PRO A 186 -17.44 7.00 -7.34
CA PRO A 186 -16.21 6.23 -7.38
C PRO A 186 -16.38 4.87 -6.74
N ARG A 187 -15.65 3.88 -7.27
CA ARG A 187 -15.60 2.55 -6.65
C ARG A 187 -14.94 2.63 -5.27
N ILE A 188 -15.36 1.77 -4.37
CA ILE A 188 -14.74 1.61 -3.05
C ILE A 188 -13.30 1.13 -3.21
N ARG A 189 -13.04 0.21 -4.18
CA ARG A 189 -11.72 -0.37 -4.44
C ARG A 189 -11.42 -0.43 -5.93
N TYR A 190 -10.21 -0.05 -6.27
CA TYR A 190 -9.63 -0.16 -7.59
C TYR A 190 -8.45 -1.14 -7.54
N ARG A 191 -8.67 -2.37 -7.98
CA ARG A 191 -7.65 -3.40 -8.08
C ARG A 191 -6.91 -3.27 -9.40
N LEU A 192 -5.57 -3.21 -9.34
CA LEU A 192 -4.73 -3.06 -10.51
C LEU A 192 -3.76 -4.24 -10.62
N GLY A 193 -3.80 -4.88 -11.79
CA GLY A 193 -3.03 -6.07 -12.09
C GLY A 193 -3.77 -7.37 -11.76
N LEU A 194 -3.48 -8.40 -12.58
CA LEU A 194 -4.14 -9.71 -12.48
C LEU A 194 -4.00 -10.37 -11.09
N PRO A 195 -2.82 -10.34 -10.41
CA PRO A 195 -2.68 -10.97 -9.11
C PRO A 195 -3.64 -10.42 -8.06
N THR A 196 -3.91 -9.11 -8.07
CA THR A 196 -4.79 -8.47 -7.10
C THR A 196 -6.24 -8.98 -7.18
N HIS A 197 -6.67 -9.35 -8.37
CA HIS A 197 -8.00 -9.94 -8.58
C HIS A 197 -8.07 -11.41 -8.17
N LEU A 198 -6.99 -12.16 -8.38
CA LEU A 198 -6.99 -13.62 -8.19
C LEU A 198 -6.70 -14.02 -6.75
N LEU A 199 -5.78 -13.36 -6.06
CA LEU A 199 -5.25 -13.83 -4.77
C LEU A 199 -6.20 -13.60 -3.58
N LYS A 200 -7.04 -12.57 -3.61
CA LYS A 200 -7.95 -12.29 -2.51
C LYS A 200 -8.94 -13.42 -2.21
N PRO A 201 -9.64 -14.01 -3.19
CA PRO A 201 -10.61 -15.08 -2.93
C PRO A 201 -9.94 -16.41 -2.52
N GLN A 202 -8.69 -16.65 -2.90
CA GLN A 202 -8.05 -17.95 -2.72
C GLN A 202 -7.89 -18.33 -1.25
N ARG A 203 -7.40 -17.41 -0.40
CA ARG A 203 -7.25 -17.68 1.03
C ARG A 203 -8.60 -17.97 1.70
N ALA A 204 -9.64 -17.22 1.34
CA ALA A 204 -10.98 -17.42 1.89
C ALA A 204 -11.62 -18.75 1.44
N ILE A 205 -11.30 -19.22 0.22
CA ILE A 205 -11.87 -20.43 -0.37
C ILE A 205 -11.10 -21.68 0.08
N PHE A 206 -9.78 -21.63 0.05
CA PHE A 206 -8.93 -22.80 0.28
C PHE A 206 -8.44 -22.96 1.72
N GLY A 207 -8.64 -21.95 2.57
CA GLY A 207 -8.22 -21.94 3.96
C GLY A 207 -6.72 -21.71 4.16
N ASP A 208 -6.32 -21.53 5.43
CA ASP A 208 -4.98 -21.08 5.78
C ASP A 208 -3.87 -22.09 5.41
N ARG A 209 -4.12 -23.40 5.59
CA ARG A 209 -3.12 -24.44 5.26
C ARG A 209 -2.80 -24.50 3.77
N ALA A 210 -3.80 -24.42 2.90
CA ALA A 210 -3.57 -24.42 1.46
C ALA A 210 -2.87 -23.13 1.02
N TRP A 211 -3.19 -22.00 1.66
CA TRP A 211 -2.51 -20.74 1.44
C TRP A 211 -1.04 -20.81 1.84
N GLU A 212 -0.72 -21.38 3.00
CA GLU A 212 0.65 -21.56 3.47
C GLU A 212 1.48 -22.43 2.50
N VAL A 213 0.95 -23.56 2.04
CA VAL A 213 1.58 -24.40 1.01
C VAL A 213 1.80 -23.63 -0.28
N PHE A 214 0.84 -22.79 -0.70
CA PHE A 214 0.98 -21.97 -1.88
C PHE A 214 2.11 -20.94 -1.72
N VAL A 215 2.15 -20.20 -0.61
CA VAL A 215 3.19 -19.20 -0.35
C VAL A 215 4.57 -19.85 -0.26
N THR A 216 4.71 -20.96 0.45
CA THR A 216 5.99 -21.69 0.62
C THR A 216 6.61 -22.16 -0.71
N LYS A 217 5.78 -22.41 -1.74
CA LYS A 217 6.30 -22.76 -3.08
C LYS A 217 6.96 -21.58 -3.82
N PHE A 218 6.75 -20.36 -3.36
CA PHE A 218 7.31 -19.15 -3.96
C PHE A 218 8.47 -18.57 -3.16
N PHE A 219 8.62 -18.98 -1.91
CA PHE A 219 9.65 -18.59 -0.93
C PHE A 219 10.37 -19.80 -0.35
#